data_5aaf39dc5b771f76643c474c70054391
#
_entry.id   5aaf39dc5b771f76643c474c70054391
#
_cell.length_a   1.000
_cell.length_b   1.000
_cell.length_c   1.000
_cell.angle_alpha   90.00
_cell.angle_beta   90.00
_cell.angle_gamma   90.00
#
_symmetry.space_group_name_H-M   'P 1'
#
loop_
_entity.id
_entity.type
_entity.pdbx_description
1 polymer ?
#
loop_
_entity_poly.entity_id
_entity_poly.type
_entity_poly.pdbx_seq_one_letter_code
_entity_poly.pdbx_strand_id
1 'polypeptide(L)'
;MLRTTIVSVTAGLAFASAASAQQAAAPLPHDIDPVTLTRLPQLTRADLDDEGKAIYDKIVGDGAVPTTGPVSVSLYSPKIAQPWSDLNSFLRYNGDLSERHTEVAILVAAWEIEQQYEYSAHEPAALRFGAPQAVIDTIKYDKAPVGLSPEETIIIRLGRQLMREHKVDSDIYAEAVRLFGKKGVVELVTVMGDYVMVGMVLTTIDQHLPPSRPALMPPR
;
A
#
# COMPACT_ATOMS: atom_id res chain seq x y z
N MET A 1 79.60 5.58 -2.72
CA MET A 1 78.53 5.75 -3.69
C MET A 1 77.55 4.58 -3.48
N LEU A 2 76.51 4.79 -2.71
CA LEU A 2 75.43 3.81 -2.48
C LEU A 2 74.33 4.05 -3.50
N ARG A 3 73.96 3.06 -4.30
CA ARG A 3 72.83 3.10 -5.19
C ARG A 3 71.63 2.49 -4.47
N THR A 4 70.60 3.33 -4.21
CA THR A 4 69.32 2.90 -3.63
C THR A 4 68.38 2.50 -4.79
N THR A 5 67.99 1.22 -4.81
CA THR A 5 67.01 0.70 -5.78
C THR A 5 65.62 0.86 -5.16
N ILE A 6 64.76 1.63 -5.81
CA ILE A 6 63.33 1.78 -5.44
C ILE A 6 62.55 0.69 -6.15
N VAL A 7 61.93 -0.22 -5.40
CA VAL A 7 60.97 -1.22 -5.91
C VAL A 7 59.59 -0.60 -5.78
N SER A 8 58.96 -0.30 -6.93
CA SER A 8 57.55 0.14 -6.98
C SER A 8 56.65 -1.11 -6.98
N VAL A 9 55.83 -1.27 -5.95
CA VAL A 9 54.78 -2.27 -5.87
C VAL A 9 53.47 -1.62 -6.36
N THR A 10 53.04 -1.96 -7.54
CA THR A 10 51.70 -1.61 -8.06
C THR A 10 50.70 -2.62 -7.56
N ALA A 11 49.85 -2.21 -6.60
CA ALA A 11 48.70 -3.00 -6.13
C ALA A 11 47.55 -2.81 -7.15
N GLY A 12 47.28 -3.85 -7.94
CA GLY A 12 46.10 -3.89 -8.80
C GLY A 12 44.83 -4.18 -8.00
N LEU A 13 43.94 -3.20 -7.89
CA LEU A 13 42.59 -3.39 -7.35
C LEU A 13 41.74 -4.10 -8.40
N ALA A 14 41.47 -5.38 -8.23
CA ALA A 14 40.48 -6.11 -9.00
C ALA A 14 39.08 -5.76 -8.48
N PHE A 15 38.32 -4.96 -9.23
CA PHE A 15 36.90 -4.77 -8.98
C PHE A 15 36.17 -6.05 -9.42
N ALA A 16 35.77 -6.86 -8.44
CA ALA A 16 34.83 -7.95 -8.67
C ALA A 16 33.45 -7.32 -8.92
N SER A 17 33.01 -7.33 -10.18
CA SER A 17 31.64 -7.00 -10.56
C SER A 17 30.73 -8.11 -10.06
N ALA A 18 30.02 -7.87 -8.94
CA ALA A 18 28.94 -8.72 -8.51
C ALA A 18 27.78 -8.53 -9.47
N ALA A 19 27.69 -9.39 -10.49
CA ALA A 19 26.48 -9.56 -11.28
C ALA A 19 25.38 -10.04 -10.32
N SER A 20 24.42 -9.16 -9.96
CA SER A 20 23.20 -9.58 -9.28
C SER A 20 22.45 -10.52 -10.22
N ALA A 21 22.51 -11.81 -9.92
CA ALA A 21 21.66 -12.79 -10.57
C ALA A 21 20.22 -12.40 -10.25
N GLN A 22 19.50 -11.89 -11.24
CA GLN A 22 18.08 -11.61 -11.17
C GLN A 22 17.41 -12.96 -10.97
N GLN A 23 16.99 -13.22 -9.74
CA GLN A 23 16.32 -14.46 -9.40
C GLN A 23 15.05 -14.53 -10.25
N ALA A 24 14.97 -15.50 -11.16
CA ALA A 24 13.78 -15.70 -11.99
C ALA A 24 12.59 -15.83 -11.05
N ALA A 25 11.56 -15.02 -11.27
CA ALA A 25 10.34 -15.08 -10.49
C ALA A 25 9.80 -16.52 -10.54
N ALA A 26 9.36 -17.04 -9.40
CA ALA A 26 8.70 -18.34 -9.36
C ALA A 26 7.50 -18.33 -10.32
N PRO A 27 7.20 -19.45 -11.00
CA PRO A 27 6.03 -19.51 -11.87
C PRO A 27 4.76 -19.24 -11.06
N LEU A 28 3.82 -18.52 -11.69
CA LEU A 28 2.51 -18.24 -11.08
C LEU A 28 1.79 -19.56 -10.78
N PRO A 29 1.00 -19.63 -9.69
CA PRO A 29 0.09 -20.74 -9.44
C PRO A 29 -0.83 -20.97 -10.64
N HIS A 30 -1.28 -22.23 -10.82
CA HIS A 30 -2.07 -22.64 -11.99
C HIS A 30 -3.46 -21.99 -12.09
N ASP A 31 -3.98 -21.46 -11.00
CA ASP A 31 -5.28 -20.79 -10.90
C ASP A 31 -5.16 -19.25 -10.99
N ILE A 32 -3.97 -18.73 -11.28
CA ILE A 32 -3.74 -17.30 -11.47
C ILE A 32 -3.75 -16.95 -12.96
N ASP A 33 -4.65 -16.03 -13.32
CA ASP A 33 -4.69 -15.45 -14.66
C ASP A 33 -3.44 -14.60 -14.93
N PRO A 34 -2.68 -14.84 -16.01
CA PRO A 34 -1.41 -14.16 -16.26
C PRO A 34 -1.55 -12.68 -16.65
N VAL A 35 -2.75 -12.20 -16.96
CA VAL A 35 -3.03 -10.80 -17.31
C VAL A 35 -3.38 -9.99 -16.07
N THR A 36 -4.32 -10.50 -15.28
CA THR A 36 -4.79 -9.82 -14.06
C THR A 36 -3.91 -10.08 -12.84
N LEU A 37 -3.09 -11.12 -12.89
CA LEU A 37 -2.27 -11.59 -11.78
C LEU A 37 -3.10 -11.93 -10.53
N THR A 38 -4.33 -12.43 -10.75
CA THR A 38 -5.27 -12.88 -9.72
C THR A 38 -5.99 -14.15 -10.17
N ARG A 39 -6.80 -14.72 -9.28
CA ARG A 39 -7.73 -15.81 -9.62
C ARG A 39 -8.89 -15.40 -10.53
N LEU A 40 -9.12 -14.10 -10.72
CA LEU A 40 -10.21 -13.56 -11.53
C LEU A 40 -9.68 -13.07 -12.89
N PRO A 41 -10.20 -13.53 -14.02
CA PRO A 41 -9.82 -13.03 -15.33
C PRO A 41 -10.23 -11.56 -15.52
N GLN A 42 -9.76 -10.93 -16.58
CA GLN A 42 -10.14 -9.55 -16.89
C GLN A 42 -11.63 -9.46 -17.23
N LEU A 43 -12.37 -8.73 -16.38
CA LEU A 43 -13.76 -8.40 -16.68
C LEU A 43 -13.81 -7.30 -17.74
N THR A 44 -14.70 -7.46 -18.73
CA THR A 44 -14.97 -6.45 -19.74
C THR A 44 -16.36 -5.84 -19.55
N ARG A 45 -16.59 -4.67 -20.13
CA ARG A 45 -17.91 -4.03 -20.14
C ARG A 45 -19.01 -4.95 -20.77
N ALA A 46 -18.64 -5.78 -21.74
CA ALA A 46 -19.56 -6.66 -22.43
C ALA A 46 -20.12 -7.80 -21.53
N ASP A 47 -19.38 -8.16 -20.49
CA ASP A 47 -19.77 -9.23 -19.55
C ASP A 47 -20.86 -8.78 -18.56
N LEU A 48 -21.20 -7.49 -18.53
CA LEU A 48 -22.13 -6.91 -17.59
C LEU A 48 -23.54 -6.73 -18.19
N ASP A 49 -24.55 -6.73 -17.31
CA ASP A 49 -25.90 -6.28 -17.64
C ASP A 49 -25.95 -4.74 -17.85
N ASP A 50 -27.09 -4.19 -18.21
CA ASP A 50 -27.20 -2.76 -18.54
C ASP A 50 -26.96 -1.87 -17.33
N GLU A 51 -27.35 -2.28 -16.11
CA GLU A 51 -27.06 -1.55 -14.87
C GLU A 51 -25.56 -1.59 -14.57
N GLY A 52 -24.95 -2.74 -14.70
CA GLY A 52 -23.49 -2.94 -14.52
C GLY A 52 -22.66 -2.15 -15.53
N LYS A 53 -23.09 -2.07 -16.79
CA LYS A 53 -22.45 -1.25 -17.82
C LYS A 53 -22.48 0.23 -17.46
N ALA A 54 -23.62 0.73 -16.95
CA ALA A 54 -23.71 2.14 -16.53
C ALA A 54 -22.77 2.45 -15.35
N ILE A 55 -22.64 1.55 -14.40
CA ILE A 55 -21.69 1.66 -13.28
C ILE A 55 -20.24 1.57 -13.77
N TYR A 56 -19.94 0.63 -14.65
CA TYR A 56 -18.63 0.49 -15.29
C TYR A 56 -18.21 1.80 -15.95
N ASP A 57 -19.07 2.37 -16.80
CA ASP A 57 -18.81 3.62 -17.52
C ASP A 57 -18.54 4.78 -16.55
N LYS A 58 -19.26 4.84 -15.42
CA LYS A 58 -19.07 5.87 -14.39
C LYS A 58 -17.72 5.73 -13.68
N ILE A 59 -17.30 4.49 -13.35
CA ILE A 59 -16.06 4.24 -12.60
C ILE A 59 -14.82 4.36 -13.50
N VAL A 60 -14.91 3.84 -14.72
CA VAL A 60 -13.78 3.76 -15.67
C VAL A 60 -13.64 5.06 -16.46
N GLY A 61 -14.77 5.73 -16.78
CA GLY A 61 -14.78 6.91 -17.63
C GLY A 61 -14.23 6.61 -19.03
N ASP A 62 -13.49 7.55 -19.59
CA ASP A 62 -12.83 7.42 -20.90
C ASP A 62 -11.52 6.59 -20.86
N GLY A 63 -11.17 6.07 -19.69
CA GLY A 63 -9.96 5.29 -19.46
C GLY A 63 -10.14 3.80 -19.77
N ALA A 64 -9.10 3.03 -19.48
CA ALA A 64 -9.13 1.58 -19.45
C ALA A 64 -9.18 1.09 -18.01
N VAL A 65 -9.90 0.00 -17.77
CA VAL A 65 -9.86 -0.69 -16.46
C VAL A 65 -8.41 -1.12 -16.18
N PRO A 66 -7.85 -0.80 -15.02
CA PRO A 66 -6.58 -1.38 -14.63
C PRO A 66 -6.65 -2.90 -14.68
N THR A 67 -5.60 -3.54 -15.18
CA THR A 67 -5.55 -5.01 -15.25
C THR A 67 -5.39 -5.65 -13.87
N THR A 68 -4.88 -4.91 -12.89
CA THR A 68 -4.61 -5.40 -11.52
C THR A 68 -5.17 -4.43 -10.49
N GLY A 69 -5.44 -4.94 -9.30
CA GLY A 69 -5.83 -4.15 -8.13
C GLY A 69 -7.33 -4.01 -7.93
N PRO A 70 -7.74 -3.24 -6.91
CA PRO A 70 -9.10 -3.28 -6.39
C PRO A 70 -10.18 -2.79 -7.36
N VAL A 71 -9.87 -1.85 -8.26
CA VAL A 71 -10.86 -1.30 -9.21
C VAL A 71 -11.37 -2.38 -10.15
N SER A 72 -10.46 -3.16 -10.78
CA SER A 72 -10.85 -4.23 -11.70
C SER A 72 -11.69 -5.31 -11.02
N VAL A 73 -11.32 -5.64 -9.79
CA VAL A 73 -11.99 -6.68 -9.00
C VAL A 73 -13.37 -6.23 -8.53
N SER A 74 -13.52 -4.99 -8.11
CA SER A 74 -14.80 -4.46 -7.63
C SER A 74 -15.91 -4.55 -8.69
N LEU A 75 -15.55 -4.43 -9.95
CA LEU A 75 -16.48 -4.48 -11.09
C LEU A 75 -17.14 -5.83 -11.30
N TYR A 76 -16.64 -6.91 -10.68
CA TYR A 76 -17.37 -8.20 -10.61
C TYR A 76 -18.67 -8.10 -9.83
N SER A 77 -18.82 -7.07 -8.98
CA SER A 77 -20.06 -6.74 -8.30
C SER A 77 -20.33 -5.22 -8.43
N PRO A 78 -20.92 -4.77 -9.56
CA PRO A 78 -21.11 -3.35 -9.83
C PRO A 78 -21.84 -2.60 -8.71
N LYS A 79 -22.83 -3.25 -8.08
CA LYS A 79 -23.58 -2.68 -6.94
C LYS A 79 -22.74 -2.47 -5.68
N ILE A 80 -21.62 -3.17 -5.54
CA ILE A 80 -20.60 -2.92 -4.49
C ILE A 80 -19.57 -1.92 -5.00
N ALA A 81 -19.16 -2.01 -6.26
CA ALA A 81 -18.13 -1.17 -6.84
C ALA A 81 -18.45 0.32 -6.74
N GLN A 82 -19.71 0.71 -7.01
CA GLN A 82 -20.11 2.10 -7.00
C GLN A 82 -20.01 2.76 -5.62
N PRO A 83 -20.67 2.28 -4.56
CA PRO A 83 -20.54 2.87 -3.23
C PRO A 83 -19.13 2.78 -2.68
N TRP A 84 -18.40 1.72 -2.99
CA TRP A 84 -16.99 1.59 -2.61
C TRP A 84 -16.12 2.66 -3.28
N SER A 85 -16.24 2.84 -4.58
CA SER A 85 -15.51 3.89 -5.32
C SER A 85 -15.85 5.28 -4.79
N ASP A 86 -17.13 5.56 -4.52
CA ASP A 86 -17.57 6.84 -3.98
C ASP A 86 -16.99 7.09 -2.57
N LEU A 87 -16.99 6.07 -1.68
CA LEU A 87 -16.38 6.12 -0.35
C LEU A 87 -14.87 6.35 -0.43
N ASN A 88 -14.15 5.55 -1.20
CA ASN A 88 -12.70 5.65 -1.35
C ASN A 88 -12.29 7.03 -1.89
N SER A 89 -13.02 7.54 -2.91
CA SER A 89 -12.76 8.87 -3.46
C SER A 89 -13.00 9.98 -2.44
N PHE A 90 -14.06 9.88 -1.62
CA PHE A 90 -14.30 10.83 -0.54
C PHE A 90 -13.15 10.80 0.48
N LEU A 91 -12.81 9.64 1.00
CA LEU A 91 -11.81 9.49 2.05
C LEU A 91 -10.41 9.96 1.61
N ARG A 92 -10.06 9.76 0.35
CA ARG A 92 -8.72 10.10 -0.14
C ARG A 92 -8.56 11.54 -0.60
N TYR A 93 -9.63 12.17 -1.08
CA TYR A 93 -9.52 13.45 -1.78
C TYR A 93 -10.48 14.54 -1.32
N ASN A 94 -11.51 14.20 -0.56
CA ASN A 94 -12.59 15.12 -0.20
C ASN A 94 -12.92 15.14 1.29
N GLY A 95 -12.20 14.35 2.10
CA GLY A 95 -12.32 14.34 3.56
C GLY A 95 -11.50 15.46 4.23
N ASP A 96 -11.52 15.47 5.55
CA ASP A 96 -10.78 16.47 6.35
C ASP A 96 -9.32 16.06 6.60
N LEU A 97 -8.95 14.79 6.35
CA LEU A 97 -7.58 14.33 6.48
C LEU A 97 -6.73 14.84 5.32
N SER A 98 -5.50 15.27 5.59
CA SER A 98 -4.55 15.52 4.52
C SER A 98 -4.21 14.23 3.77
N GLU A 99 -3.89 14.33 2.46
CA GLU A 99 -3.45 13.18 1.66
C GLU A 99 -2.29 12.43 2.32
N ARG A 100 -1.37 13.14 2.96
CA ARG A 100 -0.26 12.54 3.73
C ARG A 100 -0.78 11.65 4.87
N HIS A 101 -1.69 12.16 5.69
CA HIS A 101 -2.23 11.40 6.82
C HIS A 101 -3.09 10.22 6.37
N THR A 102 -3.83 10.40 5.28
CA THR A 102 -4.59 9.32 4.64
C THR A 102 -3.66 8.19 4.17
N GLU A 103 -2.59 8.51 3.47
CA GLU A 103 -1.62 7.48 3.00
C GLU A 103 -0.91 6.80 4.19
N VAL A 104 -0.56 7.52 5.26
CA VAL A 104 -0.01 6.91 6.48
C VAL A 104 -1.01 5.93 7.11
N ALA A 105 -2.28 6.29 7.19
CA ALA A 105 -3.33 5.40 7.70
C ALA A 105 -3.50 4.13 6.84
N ILE A 106 -3.44 4.29 5.52
CA ILE A 106 -3.47 3.19 4.55
C ILE A 106 -2.27 2.24 4.78
N LEU A 107 -1.07 2.79 4.91
CA LEU A 107 0.13 1.98 5.16
C LEU A 107 0.06 1.20 6.48
N VAL A 108 -0.48 1.82 7.54
CA VAL A 108 -0.70 1.11 8.82
C VAL A 108 -1.68 -0.05 8.61
N ALA A 109 -2.81 0.19 7.95
CA ALA A 109 -3.79 -0.86 7.68
C ALA A 109 -3.20 -1.99 6.84
N ALA A 110 -2.55 -1.66 5.72
CA ALA A 110 -1.93 -2.65 4.82
C ALA A 110 -0.85 -3.48 5.53
N TRP A 111 -0.06 -2.84 6.40
CA TRP A 111 0.95 -3.52 7.21
C TRP A 111 0.33 -4.49 8.22
N GLU A 112 -0.70 -4.06 8.95
CA GLU A 112 -1.30 -4.87 9.99
C GLU A 112 -2.01 -6.13 9.45
N ILE A 113 -2.54 -6.07 8.22
CA ILE A 113 -3.17 -7.21 7.56
C ILE A 113 -2.24 -7.94 6.57
N GLU A 114 -0.95 -7.59 6.56
CA GLU A 114 0.08 -8.18 5.69
C GLU A 114 -0.25 -8.10 4.19
N GLN A 115 -0.94 -7.02 3.75
CA GLN A 115 -1.32 -6.86 2.35
C GLN A 115 -0.23 -6.18 1.52
N GLN A 116 0.61 -7.01 0.88
CA GLN A 116 1.77 -6.57 0.10
C GLN A 116 1.41 -5.68 -1.08
N TYR A 117 0.29 -5.97 -1.77
CA TYR A 117 -0.11 -5.20 -2.96
C TYR A 117 -0.45 -3.75 -2.61
N GLU A 118 -1.27 -3.55 -1.57
CA GLU A 118 -1.65 -2.22 -1.09
C GLU A 118 -0.44 -1.49 -0.49
N TYR A 119 0.35 -2.16 0.34
CA TYR A 119 1.54 -1.55 0.92
C TYR A 119 2.49 -1.02 -0.17
N SER A 120 2.79 -1.85 -1.20
CA SER A 120 3.69 -1.47 -2.30
C SER A 120 3.11 -0.42 -3.25
N ALA A 121 1.79 -0.26 -3.28
CA ALA A 121 1.14 0.82 -4.03
C ALA A 121 1.21 2.15 -3.29
N HIS A 122 1.05 2.12 -1.97
CA HIS A 122 0.84 3.31 -1.14
C HIS A 122 2.12 3.88 -0.50
N GLU A 123 3.19 3.11 -0.32
CA GLU A 123 4.47 3.65 0.18
C GLU A 123 5.02 4.78 -0.72
N PRO A 124 5.11 4.61 -2.06
CA PRO A 124 5.54 5.71 -2.92
C PRO A 124 4.57 6.91 -2.91
N ALA A 125 3.27 6.67 -2.73
CA ALA A 125 2.28 7.73 -2.62
C ALA A 125 2.46 8.53 -1.31
N ALA A 126 2.64 7.85 -0.18
CA ALA A 126 2.90 8.48 1.11
C ALA A 126 4.14 9.40 1.04
N LEU A 127 5.23 8.91 0.45
CA LEU A 127 6.46 9.70 0.24
C LEU A 127 6.19 10.92 -0.65
N ARG A 128 5.46 10.75 -1.75
CA ARG A 128 5.09 11.85 -2.67
C ARG A 128 4.25 12.93 -1.97
N PHE A 129 3.36 12.56 -1.07
CA PHE A 129 2.56 13.47 -0.27
C PHE A 129 3.27 13.97 0.99
N GLY A 130 4.57 13.72 1.10
CA GLY A 130 5.44 14.31 2.11
C GLY A 130 5.50 13.57 3.45
N ALA A 131 5.11 12.30 3.50
CA ALA A 131 5.39 11.48 4.68
C ALA A 131 6.90 11.30 4.84
N PRO A 132 7.48 11.60 6.03
CA PRO A 132 8.90 11.40 6.26
C PRO A 132 9.30 9.92 6.16
N GLN A 133 10.51 9.64 5.66
CA GLN A 133 11.04 8.27 5.62
C GLN A 133 10.99 7.59 7.00
N ALA A 134 11.20 8.36 8.08
CA ALA A 134 11.12 7.84 9.45
C ALA A 134 9.73 7.26 9.80
N VAL A 135 8.64 7.83 9.25
CA VAL A 135 7.27 7.31 9.41
C VAL A 135 7.13 5.98 8.68
N ILE A 136 7.58 5.93 7.42
CA ILE A 136 7.60 4.71 6.62
C ILE A 136 8.39 3.60 7.33
N ASP A 137 9.60 3.91 7.79
CA ASP A 137 10.46 2.96 8.50
C ASP A 137 9.85 2.48 9.83
N THR A 138 9.12 3.35 10.51
CA THR A 138 8.41 3.01 11.76
C THR A 138 7.31 1.99 11.51
N ILE A 139 6.55 2.15 10.41
CA ILE A 139 5.51 1.20 10.02
C ILE A 139 6.15 -0.08 9.49
N LYS A 140 7.02 0.05 8.49
CA LYS A 140 7.68 -1.05 7.76
C LYS A 140 8.44 -2.03 8.64
N TYR A 141 9.09 -1.54 9.68
CA TYR A 141 9.92 -2.36 10.58
C TYR A 141 9.33 -2.49 11.99
N ASP A 142 8.04 -2.23 12.11
CA ASP A 142 7.26 -2.32 13.36
C ASP A 142 7.94 -1.63 14.57
N LYS A 143 8.55 -0.48 14.33
CA LYS A 143 9.24 0.27 15.39
C LYS A 143 8.25 1.04 16.26
N ALA A 144 8.66 1.39 17.48
CA ALA A 144 7.93 2.35 18.30
C ALA A 144 7.89 3.72 17.59
N PRO A 145 6.75 4.43 17.57
CA PRO A 145 6.60 5.74 16.91
C PRO A 145 7.21 6.86 17.78
N VAL A 146 8.54 6.89 17.86
CA VAL A 146 9.31 7.87 18.65
C VAL A 146 9.93 8.90 17.70
N GLY A 147 9.82 10.19 18.05
CA GLY A 147 10.40 11.28 17.26
C GLY A 147 9.63 11.64 15.99
N LEU A 148 8.41 11.14 15.84
CA LEU A 148 7.49 11.50 14.77
C LEU A 148 6.60 12.69 15.18
N SER A 149 5.86 13.28 14.25
CA SER A 149 4.84 14.27 14.60
C SER A 149 3.75 13.68 15.49
N PRO A 150 3.03 14.49 16.28
CA PRO A 150 1.91 14.00 17.09
C PRO A 150 0.86 13.28 16.25
N GLU A 151 0.53 13.82 15.07
CA GLU A 151 -0.46 13.26 14.14
C GLU A 151 -0.04 11.88 13.63
N GLU A 152 1.18 11.73 13.15
CA GLU A 152 1.71 10.45 12.65
C GLU A 152 1.84 9.42 13.78
N THR A 153 2.27 9.88 14.95
CA THR A 153 2.36 9.04 16.14
C THR A 153 1.00 8.45 16.51
N ILE A 154 -0.05 9.30 16.53
CA ILE A 154 -1.38 8.84 16.93
C ILE A 154 -2.04 7.96 15.86
N ILE A 155 -1.84 8.23 14.57
CA ILE A 155 -2.33 7.37 13.48
C ILE A 155 -1.76 5.95 13.65
N ILE A 156 -0.44 5.83 13.87
CA ILE A 156 0.23 4.54 14.02
C ILE A 156 -0.24 3.82 15.31
N ARG A 157 -0.29 4.51 16.44
CA ARG A 157 -0.71 3.91 17.72
C ARG A 157 -2.16 3.46 17.70
N LEU A 158 -3.06 4.31 17.18
CA LEU A 158 -4.48 4.00 17.06
C LEU A 158 -4.71 2.80 16.15
N GLY A 159 -4.13 2.80 14.96
CA GLY A 159 -4.29 1.69 14.01
C GLY A 159 -3.76 0.38 14.55
N ARG A 160 -2.56 0.38 15.16
CA ARG A 160 -1.99 -0.83 15.78
C ARG A 160 -2.87 -1.35 16.92
N GLN A 161 -3.31 -0.49 17.82
CA GLN A 161 -4.13 -0.93 18.93
C GLN A 161 -5.49 -1.46 18.45
N LEU A 162 -6.13 -0.74 17.52
CA LEU A 162 -7.40 -1.14 16.93
C LEU A 162 -7.32 -2.54 16.28
N MET A 163 -6.28 -2.79 15.48
CA MET A 163 -6.16 -4.02 14.70
C MET A 163 -5.56 -5.20 15.49
N ARG A 164 -4.65 -4.93 16.42
CA ARG A 164 -3.98 -5.97 17.21
C ARG A 164 -4.74 -6.35 18.48
N GLU A 165 -5.33 -5.35 19.16
CA GLU A 165 -5.97 -5.53 20.46
C GLU A 165 -7.49 -5.46 20.42
N HIS A 166 -8.06 -5.05 19.25
CA HIS A 166 -9.52 -4.89 19.02
C HIS A 166 -10.17 -3.92 20.01
N LYS A 167 -9.44 -2.90 20.43
CA LYS A 167 -9.88 -1.83 21.33
C LYS A 167 -9.12 -0.54 21.01
N VAL A 168 -9.54 0.55 21.63
CA VAL A 168 -8.80 1.82 21.67
C VAL A 168 -8.86 2.35 23.09
N ASP A 169 -7.71 2.62 23.70
CA ASP A 169 -7.62 3.18 25.03
C ASP A 169 -8.09 4.65 25.03
N SER A 170 -8.65 5.10 26.17
CA SER A 170 -9.26 6.42 26.27
C SER A 170 -8.30 7.59 26.01
N ASP A 171 -7.03 7.46 26.36
CA ASP A 171 -6.00 8.47 26.11
C ASP A 171 -5.59 8.52 24.64
N ILE A 172 -5.51 7.39 23.94
CA ILE A 172 -5.30 7.33 22.49
C ILE A 172 -6.49 7.98 21.75
N TYR A 173 -7.71 7.63 22.14
CA TYR A 173 -8.91 8.25 21.56
C TYR A 173 -8.95 9.77 21.82
N ALA A 174 -8.70 10.21 23.05
CA ALA A 174 -8.71 11.62 23.39
C ALA A 174 -7.66 12.43 22.59
N GLU A 175 -6.46 11.88 22.41
CA GLU A 175 -5.42 12.51 21.62
C GLU A 175 -5.78 12.55 20.13
N ALA A 176 -6.35 11.48 19.57
CA ALA A 176 -6.84 11.46 18.20
C ALA A 176 -7.93 12.53 17.98
N VAL A 177 -8.87 12.67 18.93
CA VAL A 177 -9.91 13.71 18.86
C VAL A 177 -9.30 15.12 18.99
N ARG A 178 -8.28 15.28 19.83
CA ARG A 178 -7.58 16.58 19.96
C ARG A 178 -6.92 17.01 18.66
N LEU A 179 -6.33 16.08 17.92
CA LEU A 179 -5.57 16.35 16.70
C LEU A 179 -6.47 16.46 15.45
N PHE A 180 -7.44 15.58 15.32
CA PHE A 180 -8.26 15.46 14.10
C PHE A 180 -9.73 15.85 14.29
N GLY A 181 -10.16 16.15 15.51
CA GLY A 181 -11.58 16.33 15.82
C GLY A 181 -12.36 15.01 15.73
N LYS A 182 -13.61 15.03 16.17
CA LYS A 182 -14.47 13.84 16.14
C LYS A 182 -14.73 13.34 14.72
N LYS A 183 -14.94 14.25 13.76
CA LYS A 183 -15.14 13.93 12.34
C LYS A 183 -13.90 13.28 11.76
N GLY A 184 -12.71 13.87 11.96
CA GLY A 184 -11.46 13.33 11.44
C GLY A 184 -11.10 11.95 12.03
N VAL A 185 -11.47 11.67 13.29
CA VAL A 185 -11.31 10.32 13.87
C VAL A 185 -12.20 9.31 13.14
N VAL A 186 -13.45 9.66 12.84
CA VAL A 186 -14.34 8.77 12.07
C VAL A 186 -13.77 8.51 10.68
N GLU A 187 -13.33 9.54 9.99
CA GLU A 187 -12.72 9.42 8.65
C GLU A 187 -11.43 8.58 8.71
N LEU A 188 -10.56 8.80 9.70
CA LEU A 188 -9.31 8.06 9.91
C LEU A 188 -9.56 6.56 10.06
N VAL A 189 -10.49 6.19 10.94
CA VAL A 189 -10.82 4.77 11.17
C VAL A 189 -11.52 4.18 9.95
N THR A 190 -12.34 4.97 9.25
CA THR A 190 -13.00 4.53 8.01
C THR A 190 -12.00 4.27 6.89
N VAL A 191 -10.97 5.11 6.72
CA VAL A 191 -9.85 4.85 5.79
C VAL A 191 -9.18 3.51 6.11
N MET A 192 -8.83 3.28 7.37
CA MET A 192 -8.22 2.01 7.78
C MET A 192 -9.13 0.81 7.49
N GLY A 193 -10.43 0.93 7.80
CA GLY A 193 -11.42 -0.11 7.53
C GLY A 193 -11.64 -0.38 6.06
N ASP A 194 -11.66 0.65 5.21
CA ASP A 194 -11.75 0.52 3.76
C ASP A 194 -10.57 -0.30 3.23
N TYR A 195 -9.35 0.00 3.65
CA TYR A 195 -8.15 -0.73 3.20
C TYR A 195 -8.00 -2.13 3.82
N VAL A 196 -8.59 -2.40 4.98
CA VAL A 196 -8.75 -3.77 5.49
C VAL A 196 -9.71 -4.55 4.57
N MET A 197 -10.86 -3.98 4.21
CA MET A 197 -11.81 -4.59 3.27
C MET A 197 -11.15 -4.87 1.91
N VAL A 198 -10.47 -3.87 1.33
CA VAL A 198 -9.69 -4.02 0.09
C VAL A 198 -8.71 -5.17 0.21
N GLY A 199 -7.93 -5.19 1.27
CA GLY A 199 -6.91 -6.21 1.49
C GLY A 199 -7.49 -7.61 1.63
N MET A 200 -8.64 -7.77 2.30
CA MET A 200 -9.34 -9.06 2.37
C MET A 200 -9.78 -9.55 0.99
N VAL A 201 -10.29 -8.66 0.14
CA VAL A 201 -10.66 -9.00 -1.24
C VAL A 201 -9.42 -9.42 -2.03
N LEU A 202 -8.37 -8.62 -2.03
CA LEU A 202 -7.14 -8.90 -2.78
C LEU A 202 -6.45 -10.18 -2.31
N THR A 203 -6.44 -10.46 -1.01
CA THR A 203 -5.91 -11.71 -0.45
C THR A 203 -6.73 -12.92 -0.90
N THR A 204 -8.06 -12.79 -0.92
CA THR A 204 -8.96 -13.89 -1.34
C THR A 204 -8.72 -14.30 -2.79
N ILE A 205 -8.48 -13.33 -3.66
CA ILE A 205 -8.23 -13.58 -5.09
C ILE A 205 -6.75 -13.80 -5.41
N ASP A 206 -5.88 -13.81 -4.40
CA ASP A 206 -4.43 -13.97 -4.52
C ASP A 206 -3.81 -12.98 -5.52
N GLN A 207 -3.98 -11.68 -5.24
CA GLN A 207 -3.45 -10.61 -6.09
C GLN A 207 -1.93 -10.54 -5.97
N HIS A 208 -1.23 -10.90 -7.05
CA HIS A 208 0.21 -10.72 -7.17
C HIS A 208 0.59 -9.30 -7.61
N LEU A 209 1.80 -8.90 -7.26
CA LEU A 209 2.38 -7.64 -7.74
C LEU A 209 2.71 -7.75 -9.24
N PRO A 210 2.40 -6.70 -10.03
CA PRO A 210 2.89 -6.65 -11.39
C PRO A 210 4.43 -6.56 -11.42
N PRO A 211 5.09 -7.10 -12.46
CA PRO A 211 6.56 -7.12 -12.54
C PRO A 211 7.24 -5.75 -12.40
N SER A 212 6.52 -4.69 -12.71
CA SER A 212 6.99 -3.30 -12.59
C SER A 212 6.94 -2.74 -11.17
N ARG A 213 6.28 -3.43 -10.22
CA ARG A 213 6.12 -2.96 -8.84
C ARG A 213 6.90 -3.87 -7.89
N PRO A 214 7.96 -3.36 -7.24
CA PRO A 214 8.70 -4.14 -6.25
C PRO A 214 7.87 -4.41 -5.00
N ALA A 215 8.15 -5.53 -4.33
CA ALA A 215 7.66 -5.81 -2.99
C ALA A 215 8.38 -4.89 -2.00
N LEU A 216 7.63 -4.00 -1.33
CA LEU A 216 8.20 -3.01 -0.41
C LEU A 216 8.02 -3.37 1.06
N MET A 217 7.01 -4.19 1.39
CA MET A 217 6.83 -4.72 2.74
C MET A 217 7.73 -5.94 2.94
N PRO A 218 8.61 -5.93 3.96
CA PRO A 218 9.45 -7.09 4.26
C PRO A 218 8.58 -8.27 4.74
N PRO A 219 9.03 -9.51 4.55
CA PRO A 219 8.39 -10.68 5.18
C PRO A 219 8.39 -10.54 6.71
N ARG A 220 7.31 -10.96 7.34
CA ARG A 220 7.21 -11.11 8.81
C ARG A 220 7.73 -12.46 9.25
#